data_519e2391d23ef523a14b394827372e8b
#
_entry.id   519e2391d23ef523a14b394827372e8b
#
_cell.length_a   1.000
_cell.length_b   1.000
_cell.length_c   1.000
_cell.angle_alpha   90.00
_cell.angle_beta   90.00
_cell.angle_gamma   90.00
#
_symmetry.space_group_name_H-M   'P 1'
#
loop_
_entity.id
_entity.type
_entity.pdbx_description
1 polymer ?
#
loop_
_entity_poly.entity_id
_entity_poly.type
_entity_poly.pdbx_seq_one_letter_code
_entity_poly.pdbx_strand_id
1 'polypeptide(L)'
;KDRFDTFGLKYAPIGTALSLHSICEVEANQMLRAGYLGTLPKRGVAPHPIRRIDIFLGRAEEDALNADLPHSGREYVKGSLVAMDGSVQQVKLKYRGDFHWHWGFFKKSLRVKTSKSDLYEGLRAFNLIAPKSPGWLDQPMAYDLALRMDLMAPLSEPAVLYQNGKEMGLYAMVEQIEEMTLRRSKRMPGDIFSGEMLGRDMFVGISNRLFEHPGGWGKTAINNHFDDDANDALT
;
A
#
# COMPACT_ATOMS: atom_id res chain seq x y z
N LYS A 1 10.94 15.24 16.39
CA LYS A 1 12.00 14.28 16.04
C LYS A 1 12.28 14.45 14.57
N ASP A 2 13.53 14.62 14.21
CA ASP A 2 13.94 14.97 12.87
C ASP A 2 13.67 13.79 11.91
N ARG A 3 13.16 14.05 10.74
CA ARG A 3 12.92 13.05 9.69
C ARG A 3 14.16 12.19 9.41
N PHE A 4 15.32 12.83 9.41
CA PHE A 4 16.59 12.17 9.13
C PHE A 4 16.95 11.10 10.15
N ASP A 5 16.68 11.34 11.43
CA ASP A 5 16.91 10.34 12.47
C ASP A 5 16.03 9.10 12.30
N THR A 6 14.84 9.28 11.75
CA THR A 6 13.91 8.17 11.55
C THR A 6 14.25 7.34 10.32
N PHE A 7 14.82 7.93 9.26
CA PHE A 7 14.96 7.27 7.96
C PHE A 7 16.35 6.89 7.55
N GLY A 8 17.30 7.78 7.73
CA GLY A 8 18.63 7.61 7.14
C GLY A 8 19.53 6.73 7.96
N LEU A 9 19.65 7.03 9.23
CA LEU A 9 20.72 6.51 10.07
C LEU A 9 20.32 5.26 10.86
N LYS A 10 19.08 5.18 11.30
CA LYS A 10 18.62 4.11 12.19
C LYS A 10 18.26 2.82 11.46
N TYR A 11 17.71 2.92 10.26
CA TYR A 11 17.09 1.79 9.56
C TYR A 11 17.81 1.33 8.29
N ALA A 12 18.79 2.08 7.82
CA ALA A 12 19.59 1.70 6.66
C ALA A 12 21.07 2.01 6.84
N PRO A 13 21.75 1.37 7.77
CA PRO A 13 23.15 1.71 8.10
C PRO A 13 24.12 1.52 6.93
N ILE A 14 23.88 0.55 6.06
CA ILE A 14 24.74 0.25 4.90
C ILE A 14 24.32 1.10 3.69
N GLY A 15 23.06 1.40 3.58
CA GLY A 15 22.49 2.18 2.47
C GLY A 15 22.25 3.64 2.79
N THR A 16 22.84 4.19 3.86
CA THR A 16 22.52 5.54 4.35
C THR A 16 22.63 6.60 3.27
N ALA A 17 23.70 6.58 2.49
CA ALA A 17 23.91 7.54 1.39
C ALA A 17 22.86 7.38 0.28
N LEU A 18 22.53 6.13 -0.09
CA LEU A 18 21.48 5.85 -1.08
C LEU A 18 20.10 6.19 -0.53
N SER A 19 19.85 5.93 0.74
CA SER A 19 18.58 6.28 1.40
C SER A 19 18.39 7.79 1.46
N LEU A 20 19.42 8.55 1.81
CA LEU A 20 19.39 10.02 1.81
C LEU A 20 19.18 10.57 0.40
N HIS A 21 19.87 10.01 -0.59
CA HIS A 21 19.68 10.40 -1.99
C HIS A 21 18.23 10.16 -2.44
N SER A 22 17.70 8.99 -2.18
CA SER A 22 16.30 8.64 -2.52
C SER A 22 15.29 9.54 -1.82
N ILE A 23 15.54 9.90 -0.55
CA ILE A 23 14.69 10.84 0.19
C ILE A 23 14.72 12.21 -0.46
N CYS A 24 15.91 12.73 -0.73
CA CYS A 24 16.06 14.04 -1.36
C CYS A 24 15.43 14.08 -2.75
N GLU A 25 15.61 13.04 -3.55
CA GLU A 25 15.00 12.92 -4.88
C GLU A 25 13.47 12.94 -4.81
N VAL A 26 12.88 12.13 -3.93
CA VAL A 26 11.42 12.08 -3.76
C VAL A 26 10.86 13.42 -3.28
N GLU A 27 11.49 14.04 -2.29
CA GLU A 27 11.05 15.35 -1.77
C GLU A 27 11.20 16.45 -2.84
N ALA A 28 12.31 16.49 -3.55
CA ALA A 28 12.53 17.43 -4.63
C ALA A 28 11.47 17.27 -5.73
N ASN A 29 11.20 16.05 -6.16
CA ASN A 29 10.16 15.76 -7.14
C ASN A 29 8.75 16.17 -6.65
N GLN A 30 8.45 15.97 -5.38
CA GLN A 30 7.17 16.40 -4.80
C GLN A 30 7.05 17.92 -4.77
N MET A 31 8.12 18.64 -4.41
CA MET A 31 8.16 20.10 -4.43
C MET A 31 8.01 20.67 -5.83
N LEU A 32 8.76 20.13 -6.80
CA LEU A 32 8.67 20.53 -8.21
C LEU A 32 7.25 20.32 -8.76
N ARG A 33 6.63 19.20 -8.45
CA ARG A 33 5.25 18.92 -8.85
C ARG A 33 4.25 19.87 -8.22
N ALA A 34 4.37 20.11 -6.92
CA ALA A 34 3.51 21.07 -6.21
C ALA A 34 3.64 22.46 -6.81
N GLY A 35 4.86 22.91 -7.10
CA GLY A 35 5.14 24.17 -7.79
C GLY A 35 4.51 24.22 -9.18
N TYR A 36 4.73 23.18 -9.99
CA TYR A 36 4.15 23.10 -11.33
C TYR A 36 2.62 23.09 -11.31
N LEU A 37 1.99 22.28 -10.46
CA LEU A 37 0.53 22.23 -10.33
C LEU A 37 -0.04 23.56 -9.86
N GLY A 38 0.69 24.30 -9.02
CA GLY A 38 0.32 25.64 -8.58
C GLY A 38 0.33 26.68 -9.71
N THR A 39 1.12 26.46 -10.76
CA THR A 39 1.19 27.36 -11.93
C THR A 39 0.16 27.05 -13.00
N LEU A 40 -0.45 25.85 -12.96
CA LEU A 40 -1.47 25.51 -13.94
C LEU A 40 -2.71 26.38 -13.75
N PRO A 41 -3.29 26.90 -14.83
CA PRO A 41 -4.56 27.61 -14.75
C PRO A 41 -5.60 26.66 -14.16
N LYS A 42 -6.31 27.11 -13.13
CA LYS A 42 -7.48 26.40 -12.56
C LYS A 42 -8.57 26.36 -13.61
N ARG A 43 -8.42 25.51 -14.61
CA ARG A 43 -9.52 25.18 -15.50
C ARG A 43 -10.57 24.48 -14.65
N GLY A 44 -11.80 24.91 -14.76
CA GLY A 44 -12.93 24.15 -14.23
C GLY A 44 -12.88 22.76 -14.87
N VAL A 45 -12.23 21.85 -14.19
CA VAL A 45 -12.19 20.45 -14.60
C VAL A 45 -13.60 19.94 -14.40
N ALA A 46 -14.23 19.50 -15.47
CA ALA A 46 -15.46 18.72 -15.34
C ALA A 46 -15.22 17.66 -14.27
N PRO A 47 -16.18 17.39 -13.36
CA PRO A 47 -16.00 16.44 -12.30
C PRO A 47 -15.59 15.11 -12.91
N HIS A 48 -14.30 14.81 -12.83
CA HIS A 48 -13.78 13.52 -13.27
C HIS A 48 -14.27 12.49 -12.24
N PRO A 49 -14.80 11.34 -12.66
CA PRO A 49 -15.30 10.32 -11.76
C PRO A 49 -14.16 9.56 -11.06
N ILE A 50 -13.18 10.28 -10.50
CA ILE A 50 -12.17 9.68 -9.65
C ILE A 50 -12.82 9.40 -8.31
N ARG A 51 -12.71 8.16 -7.87
CA ARG A 51 -13.22 7.71 -6.58
C ARG A 51 -12.70 8.59 -5.44
N ARG A 52 -13.60 9.02 -4.59
CA ARG A 52 -13.27 9.66 -3.32
C ARG A 52 -13.32 8.63 -2.20
N ILE A 53 -12.31 8.65 -1.35
CA ILE A 53 -12.23 7.82 -0.15
C ILE A 53 -12.00 8.73 1.04
N ASP A 54 -12.92 8.70 1.99
CA ASP A 54 -12.84 9.47 3.22
C ASP A 54 -12.53 8.52 4.38
N ILE A 55 -11.41 8.78 5.07
CA ILE A 55 -10.94 8.02 6.23
C ILE A 55 -10.86 8.94 7.43
N PHE A 56 -11.32 8.46 8.58
CA PHE A 56 -11.21 9.14 9.85
C PHE A 56 -10.38 8.31 10.82
N LEU A 57 -9.35 8.94 11.37
CA LEU A 57 -8.47 8.42 12.40
C LEU A 57 -8.51 9.37 13.60
N GLY A 58 -8.68 8.82 14.79
CA GLY A 58 -8.48 9.58 16.01
C GLY A 58 -7.03 10.01 16.18
N ARG A 59 -6.81 11.07 16.93
CA ARG A 59 -5.44 11.56 17.19
C ARG A 59 -4.58 10.51 17.90
N ALA A 60 -5.16 9.79 18.86
CA ALA A 60 -4.46 8.72 19.57
C ALA A 60 -4.01 7.59 18.64
N GLU A 61 -4.86 7.22 17.67
CA GLU A 61 -4.57 6.20 16.66
C GLU A 61 -3.49 6.68 15.69
N GLU A 62 -3.53 7.94 15.28
CA GLU A 62 -2.50 8.53 14.43
C GLU A 62 -1.15 8.64 15.16
N ASP A 63 -1.16 9.06 16.41
CA ASP A 63 0.03 9.13 17.26
C ASP A 63 0.61 7.71 17.49
N ALA A 64 -0.25 6.70 17.70
CA ALA A 64 0.17 5.31 17.83
C ALA A 64 0.86 4.79 16.57
N LEU A 65 0.31 5.07 15.38
CA LEU A 65 0.94 4.69 14.11
C LEU A 65 2.32 5.33 13.90
N ASN A 66 2.55 6.51 14.45
CA ASN A 66 3.78 7.28 14.24
C ASN A 66 4.78 7.17 15.41
N ALA A 67 4.45 6.45 16.48
CA ALA A 67 5.24 6.43 17.72
C ALA A 67 6.65 5.86 17.55
N ASP A 68 6.80 4.79 16.77
CA ASP A 68 8.07 4.11 16.50
C ASP A 68 8.09 3.50 15.10
N LEU A 69 8.23 4.34 14.08
CA LEU A 69 8.31 3.88 12.69
C LEU A 69 9.64 3.15 12.42
N PRO A 70 9.61 2.05 11.65
CA PRO A 70 8.46 1.48 10.93
C PRO A 70 7.56 0.55 11.76
N HIS A 71 7.97 0.17 12.97
CA HIS A 71 7.34 -0.89 13.75
C HIS A 71 5.91 -0.55 14.12
N SER A 72 5.66 0.62 14.71
CA SER A 72 4.32 1.09 15.06
C SER A 72 3.39 1.19 13.86
N GLY A 73 3.92 1.55 12.70
CA GLY A 73 3.15 1.67 11.47
C GLY A 73 2.65 0.34 10.91
N ARG A 74 3.18 -0.79 11.37
CA ARG A 74 2.76 -2.15 10.96
C ARG A 74 1.59 -2.68 11.78
N GLU A 75 1.28 -2.04 12.90
CA GLU A 75 0.17 -2.43 13.76
C GLU A 75 -1.13 -1.79 13.31
N TYR A 76 -2.21 -2.55 13.41
CA TYR A 76 -3.52 -2.04 13.05
C TYR A 76 -4.13 -1.18 14.16
N VAL A 77 -4.53 0.02 13.81
CA VAL A 77 -5.36 0.88 14.65
C VAL A 77 -6.81 0.92 14.15
N LYS A 78 -7.71 1.38 14.99
CA LYS A 78 -9.11 1.58 14.63
C LYS A 78 -9.28 2.88 13.85
N GLY A 79 -10.23 2.88 12.92
CA GLY A 79 -10.64 4.06 12.18
C GLY A 79 -11.98 3.85 11.53
N SER A 80 -12.45 4.86 10.81
CA SER A 80 -13.70 4.80 10.09
C SER A 80 -13.48 5.15 8.63
N LEU A 81 -14.26 4.53 7.76
CA LEU A 81 -14.29 4.75 6.33
C LEU A 81 -15.71 5.17 5.96
N VAL A 82 -15.85 6.20 5.14
CA VAL A 82 -17.16 6.56 4.56
C VAL A 82 -17.30 5.83 3.22
N ALA A 83 -18.32 5.01 3.13
CA ALA A 83 -18.68 4.31 1.90
C ALA A 83 -19.36 5.27 0.90
N MET A 84 -19.51 4.84 -0.35
CA MET A 84 -20.08 5.66 -1.42
C MET A 84 -21.55 6.06 -1.17
N ASP A 85 -22.29 5.25 -0.43
CA ASP A 85 -23.67 5.53 -0.02
C ASP A 85 -23.77 6.50 1.18
N GLY A 86 -22.62 6.95 1.70
CA GLY A 86 -22.51 7.83 2.86
C GLY A 86 -22.54 7.09 4.20
N SER A 87 -22.68 5.77 4.21
CA SER A 87 -22.59 4.98 5.45
C SER A 87 -21.18 5.00 6.01
N VAL A 88 -21.06 4.88 7.32
CA VAL A 88 -19.77 4.87 8.03
C VAL A 88 -19.46 3.47 8.48
N GLN A 89 -18.39 2.91 7.93
CA GLN A 89 -17.87 1.60 8.28
C GLN A 89 -16.72 1.70 9.28
N GLN A 90 -16.72 0.85 10.29
CA GLN A 90 -15.56 0.69 11.19
C GLN A 90 -14.51 -0.18 10.51
N VAL A 91 -13.30 0.34 10.40
CA VAL A 91 -12.19 -0.32 9.73
C VAL A 91 -10.96 -0.38 10.62
N LYS A 92 -10.02 -1.23 10.23
CA LYS A 92 -8.67 -1.25 10.78
C LYS A 92 -7.72 -0.67 9.76
N LEU A 93 -6.82 0.18 10.21
CA LEU A 93 -5.89 0.92 9.38
C LEU A 93 -4.46 0.68 9.85
N LYS A 94 -3.53 0.58 8.92
CA LYS A 94 -2.09 0.62 9.21
C LYS A 94 -1.32 1.22 8.05
N TYR A 95 -0.09 1.63 8.29
CA TYR A 95 0.79 1.95 7.17
C TYR A 95 1.18 0.68 6.42
N ARG A 96 1.41 0.85 5.13
CA ARG A 96 1.73 -0.26 4.24
C ARG A 96 3.11 -0.09 3.65
N GLY A 97 3.76 -1.23 3.40
CA GLY A 97 5.03 -1.34 2.69
C GLY A 97 6.25 -1.39 3.62
N ASP A 98 7.26 -2.10 3.18
CA ASP A 98 8.49 -2.33 3.97
C ASP A 98 9.49 -1.20 3.77
N PHE A 99 9.48 -0.57 2.61
CA PHE A 99 10.35 0.56 2.30
C PHE A 99 9.89 1.86 2.95
N HIS A 100 10.88 2.66 3.35
CA HIS A 100 10.67 3.96 3.97
C HIS A 100 9.83 4.93 3.14
N TRP A 101 9.84 4.86 1.83
CA TRP A 101 9.00 5.72 0.98
C TRP A 101 7.50 5.46 1.10
N HIS A 102 7.08 4.34 1.65
CA HIS A 102 5.67 4.08 1.89
C HIS A 102 5.13 4.72 3.17
N TRP A 103 5.96 4.85 4.20
CA TRP A 103 5.55 5.32 5.53
C TRP A 103 6.37 6.51 6.03
N GLY A 104 7.49 6.78 5.40
CA GLY A 104 8.47 7.75 5.85
C GLY A 104 8.15 9.19 5.50
N PHE A 105 7.39 9.43 4.47
CA PHE A 105 7.05 10.76 4.00
C PHE A 105 5.72 11.23 4.57
N PHE A 106 5.44 12.54 4.41
CA PHE A 106 4.17 13.12 4.81
C PHE A 106 2.97 12.35 4.23
N LYS A 107 3.02 12.04 2.94
CA LYS A 107 2.01 11.25 2.25
C LYS A 107 2.34 9.77 2.37
N LYS A 108 1.69 9.08 3.29
CA LYS A 108 1.95 7.68 3.61
C LYS A 108 1.01 6.74 2.85
N SER A 109 1.50 5.55 2.54
CA SER A 109 0.66 4.47 2.01
C SER A 109 -0.07 3.77 3.16
N LEU A 110 -1.34 3.46 2.95
CA LEU A 110 -2.21 2.85 3.96
C LEU A 110 -2.70 1.48 3.51
N ARG A 111 -2.95 0.61 4.46
CA ARG A 111 -3.76 -0.59 4.28
C ARG A 111 -5.02 -0.43 5.12
N VAL A 112 -6.15 -0.62 4.46
CA VAL A 112 -7.48 -0.61 5.05
C VAL A 112 -7.98 -2.04 5.13
N LYS A 113 -8.52 -2.44 6.28
CA LYS A 113 -9.12 -3.76 6.50
C LYS A 113 -10.52 -3.58 7.08
N THR A 114 -11.51 -4.06 6.36
CA THR A 114 -12.92 -4.01 6.73
C THR A 114 -13.32 -5.20 7.62
N SER A 115 -14.53 -5.21 8.11
CA SER A 115 -15.10 -6.37 8.82
C SER A 115 -15.44 -7.50 7.83
N LYS A 116 -15.50 -8.76 8.31
CA LYS A 116 -15.90 -9.90 7.46
C LYS A 116 -17.36 -9.82 7.04
N SER A 117 -18.18 -9.19 7.86
CA SER A 117 -19.63 -9.02 7.64
C SER A 117 -19.99 -7.73 6.92
N ASP A 118 -19.02 -6.82 6.73
CA ASP A 118 -19.25 -5.50 6.17
C ASP A 118 -18.06 -5.14 5.27
N LEU A 119 -18.12 -5.61 4.02
CA LEU A 119 -17.07 -5.44 3.03
C LEU A 119 -17.20 -4.09 2.33
N TYR A 120 -16.10 -3.44 2.03
CA TYR A 120 -16.09 -2.26 1.19
C TYR A 120 -16.13 -2.68 -0.29
N GLU A 121 -17.29 -2.58 -0.92
CA GLU A 121 -17.50 -2.99 -2.31
C GLU A 121 -17.00 -4.42 -2.63
N GLY A 122 -17.24 -5.32 -1.72
CA GLY A 122 -16.78 -6.70 -1.84
C GLY A 122 -15.31 -6.92 -1.47
N LEU A 123 -14.58 -5.87 -1.07
CA LEU A 123 -13.18 -5.96 -0.65
C LEU A 123 -13.08 -6.11 0.86
N ARG A 124 -12.35 -7.12 1.29
CA ARG A 124 -12.01 -7.36 2.70
C ARG A 124 -10.85 -6.48 3.14
N ALA A 125 -9.90 -6.27 2.25
CA ALA A 125 -8.77 -5.38 2.47
C ALA A 125 -8.31 -4.77 1.15
N PHE A 126 -7.85 -3.53 1.22
CA PHE A 126 -7.24 -2.83 0.10
C PHE A 126 -6.13 -1.89 0.59
N ASN A 127 -5.29 -1.52 -0.34
CA ASN A 127 -4.16 -0.64 -0.10
C ASN A 127 -4.40 0.69 -0.81
N LEU A 128 -4.09 1.78 -0.13
CA LEU A 128 -3.99 3.12 -0.70
C LEU A 128 -2.51 3.44 -0.86
N ILE A 129 -2.00 3.30 -2.07
CA ILE A 129 -0.58 3.48 -2.36
C ILE A 129 -0.35 4.92 -2.75
N ALA A 130 0.44 5.61 -1.94
CA ALA A 130 0.83 6.98 -2.21
C ALA A 130 1.82 7.04 -3.37
N PRO A 131 1.58 7.84 -4.41
CA PRO A 131 2.50 7.99 -5.53
C PRO A 131 3.80 8.66 -5.07
N LYS A 132 4.92 8.03 -5.37
CA LYS A 132 6.28 8.50 -5.01
C LYS A 132 7.14 8.80 -6.24
N SER A 133 6.79 8.24 -7.39
CA SER A 133 7.50 8.41 -8.65
C SER A 133 6.56 8.83 -9.77
N PRO A 134 7.08 9.33 -10.89
CA PRO A 134 6.29 9.58 -12.10
C PRO A 134 5.53 8.35 -12.60
N GLY A 135 6.15 7.17 -12.50
CA GLY A 135 5.58 5.88 -12.94
C GLY A 135 4.61 5.22 -11.95
N TRP A 136 4.01 5.96 -11.04
CA TRP A 136 3.10 5.39 -10.04
C TRP A 136 1.84 4.73 -10.64
N LEU A 137 1.49 5.05 -11.88
CA LEU A 137 0.39 4.43 -12.63
C LEU A 137 0.78 3.11 -13.29
N ASP A 138 2.06 2.78 -13.37
CA ASP A 138 2.54 1.59 -14.05
C ASP A 138 1.92 0.31 -13.46
N GLN A 139 1.86 0.22 -12.14
CA GLN A 139 1.25 -0.91 -11.45
C GLN A 139 -0.26 -1.01 -11.66
N PRO A 140 -1.07 0.04 -11.47
CA PRO A 140 -2.49 0.02 -11.83
C PRO A 140 -2.75 -0.34 -13.28
N MET A 141 -1.96 0.19 -14.21
CA MET A 141 -2.09 -0.10 -15.64
C MET A 141 -1.75 -1.57 -15.96
N ALA A 142 -0.70 -2.11 -15.35
CA ALA A 142 -0.33 -3.51 -15.52
C ALA A 142 -1.42 -4.45 -14.99
N TYR A 143 -2.06 -4.11 -13.87
CA TYR A 143 -3.18 -4.88 -13.34
C TYR A 143 -4.43 -4.82 -14.24
N ASP A 144 -4.77 -3.63 -14.76
CA ASP A 144 -5.88 -3.49 -15.71
C ASP A 144 -5.63 -4.29 -16.99
N LEU A 145 -4.41 -4.24 -17.52
CA LEU A 145 -4.02 -5.03 -18.67
C LEU A 145 -4.13 -6.53 -18.39
N ALA A 146 -3.62 -6.99 -17.25
CA ALA A 146 -3.71 -8.40 -16.86
C ALA A 146 -5.16 -8.88 -16.76
N LEU A 147 -6.04 -8.08 -16.16
CA LEU A 147 -7.47 -8.40 -16.08
C LEU A 147 -8.13 -8.48 -17.47
N ARG A 148 -7.77 -7.59 -18.41
CA ARG A 148 -8.26 -7.63 -19.80
C ARG A 148 -7.76 -8.86 -20.57
N MET A 149 -6.63 -9.42 -20.14
CA MET A 149 -6.07 -10.66 -20.69
C MET A 149 -6.62 -11.93 -19.99
N ASP A 150 -7.65 -11.79 -19.16
CA ASP A 150 -8.22 -12.87 -18.33
C ASP A 150 -7.21 -13.51 -17.36
N LEU A 151 -6.22 -12.74 -16.95
CA LEU A 151 -5.28 -13.14 -15.91
C LEU A 151 -5.80 -12.73 -14.54
N MET A 152 -5.44 -13.50 -13.51
CA MET A 152 -5.77 -13.13 -12.14
C MET A 152 -4.88 -11.98 -11.70
N ALA A 153 -5.48 -10.85 -11.40
CA ALA A 153 -4.80 -9.66 -10.89
C ALA A 153 -5.69 -8.94 -9.88
N PRO A 154 -5.10 -8.17 -8.95
CA PRO A 154 -5.87 -7.34 -8.03
C PRO A 154 -6.60 -6.22 -8.78
N LEU A 155 -7.78 -5.86 -8.30
CA LEU A 155 -8.46 -4.64 -8.74
C LEU A 155 -7.61 -3.43 -8.36
N SER A 156 -7.49 -2.49 -9.28
CA SER A 156 -6.76 -1.26 -9.05
C SER A 156 -7.39 -0.09 -9.78
N GLU A 157 -7.51 1.02 -9.08
CA GLU A 157 -8.03 2.25 -9.64
C GLU A 157 -7.43 3.49 -8.94
N PRO A 158 -7.42 4.66 -9.60
CA PRO A 158 -7.07 5.90 -8.94
C PRO A 158 -8.16 6.33 -7.95
N ALA A 159 -7.75 6.85 -6.80
CA ALA A 159 -8.64 7.39 -5.78
C ALA A 159 -8.07 8.67 -5.18
N VAL A 160 -8.93 9.60 -4.79
CA VAL A 160 -8.55 10.78 -4.00
C VAL A 160 -8.86 10.48 -2.54
N LEU A 161 -7.82 10.50 -1.71
CA LEU A 161 -7.95 10.26 -0.27
C LEU A 161 -8.21 11.57 0.47
N TYR A 162 -9.20 11.53 1.35
CA TYR A 162 -9.41 12.52 2.40
C TYR A 162 -9.16 11.85 3.76
N GLN A 163 -8.27 12.42 4.55
CA GLN A 163 -8.01 11.95 5.92
C GLN A 163 -8.42 13.04 6.90
N ASN A 164 -9.35 12.72 7.78
CA ASN A 164 -9.91 13.67 8.74
C ASN A 164 -10.43 14.97 8.07
N GLY A 165 -11.05 14.84 6.90
CA GLY A 165 -11.56 15.96 6.10
C GLY A 165 -10.50 16.72 5.30
N LYS A 166 -9.22 16.42 5.47
CA LYS A 166 -8.12 17.04 4.71
C LYS A 166 -7.83 16.21 3.47
N GLU A 167 -7.80 16.88 2.32
CA GLU A 167 -7.39 16.25 1.09
C GLU A 167 -5.92 15.88 1.10
N MET A 168 -5.64 14.58 0.92
CA MET A 168 -4.31 14.01 0.81
C MET A 168 -3.89 13.83 -0.66
N GLY A 169 -4.82 14.09 -1.58
CA GLY A 169 -4.63 13.99 -3.03
C GLY A 169 -4.75 12.56 -3.55
N LEU A 170 -4.17 12.33 -4.72
CA LEU A 170 -4.34 11.11 -5.50
C LEU A 170 -3.52 9.93 -4.93
N TYR A 171 -4.16 8.76 -4.90
CA TYR A 171 -3.59 7.46 -4.51
C TYR A 171 -3.96 6.41 -5.56
N ALA A 172 -3.19 5.33 -5.62
CA ALA A 172 -3.66 4.10 -6.25
C ALA A 172 -4.35 3.25 -5.16
N MET A 173 -5.65 3.02 -5.33
CA MET A 173 -6.35 2.01 -4.56
C MET A 173 -6.09 0.65 -5.21
N VAL A 174 -5.58 -0.30 -4.45
CA VAL A 174 -5.23 -1.64 -4.93
C VAL A 174 -5.80 -2.68 -3.98
N GLU A 175 -6.58 -3.61 -4.51
CA GLU A 175 -7.06 -4.76 -3.75
C GLU A 175 -5.90 -5.50 -3.07
N GLN A 176 -6.09 -5.91 -1.82
CA GLN A 176 -5.18 -6.85 -1.20
C GLN A 176 -5.51 -8.25 -1.73
N ILE A 177 -4.52 -8.91 -2.31
CA ILE A 177 -4.70 -10.28 -2.82
C ILE A 177 -5.02 -11.20 -1.64
N GLU A 178 -6.21 -11.77 -1.66
CA GLU A 178 -6.76 -12.67 -0.64
C GLU A 178 -7.72 -13.67 -1.31
N GLU A 179 -8.42 -14.47 -0.53
CA GLU A 179 -9.46 -15.40 -1.00
C GLU A 179 -10.48 -14.74 -1.94
N MET A 180 -10.88 -13.50 -1.63
CA MET A 180 -11.86 -12.79 -2.46
C MET A 180 -11.36 -12.55 -3.88
N THR A 181 -10.05 -12.39 -4.07
CA THR A 181 -9.44 -12.28 -5.40
C THR A 181 -9.62 -13.56 -6.21
N LEU A 182 -9.43 -14.73 -5.58
CA LEU A 182 -9.68 -16.03 -6.22
C LEU A 182 -11.14 -16.18 -6.60
N ARG A 183 -12.06 -15.91 -5.69
CA ARG A 183 -13.51 -16.01 -5.91
C ARG A 183 -13.97 -15.10 -7.03
N ARG A 184 -13.53 -13.86 -7.04
CA ARG A 184 -13.83 -12.90 -8.10
C ARG A 184 -13.31 -13.36 -9.46
N SER A 185 -12.13 -13.95 -9.49
CA SER A 185 -11.50 -14.50 -10.69
C SER A 185 -12.07 -15.88 -11.07
N LYS A 186 -13.14 -16.33 -10.40
CA LYS A 186 -13.77 -17.65 -10.64
C LYS A 186 -12.78 -18.82 -10.53
N ARG A 187 -11.79 -18.68 -9.66
CA ARG A 187 -10.81 -19.73 -9.37
C ARG A 187 -11.24 -20.52 -8.14
N MET A 188 -10.86 -21.80 -8.10
CA MET A 188 -11.07 -22.63 -6.91
C MET A 188 -10.33 -22.03 -5.71
N PRO A 189 -10.87 -22.15 -4.50
CA PRO A 189 -10.14 -21.83 -3.29
C PRO A 189 -8.81 -22.61 -3.25
N GLY A 190 -7.73 -21.92 -2.95
CA GLY A 190 -6.41 -22.52 -2.90
C GLY A 190 -5.45 -21.61 -2.13
N ASP A 191 -4.27 -22.12 -1.89
CA ASP A 191 -3.23 -21.35 -1.24
C ASP A 191 -2.66 -20.27 -2.17
N ILE A 192 -2.40 -19.11 -1.60
CA ILE A 192 -1.77 -18.00 -2.30
C ILE A 192 -0.42 -17.76 -1.64
N PHE A 193 0.62 -17.84 -2.44
CA PHE A 193 1.97 -17.51 -2.00
C PHE A 193 2.39 -16.17 -2.59
N SER A 194 2.97 -15.32 -1.75
CA SER A 194 3.55 -14.05 -2.15
C SER A 194 5.05 -14.13 -1.94
N GLY A 195 5.81 -14.06 -3.02
CA GLY A 195 7.25 -13.91 -2.95
C GLY A 195 7.58 -12.43 -2.75
N GLU A 196 8.16 -12.08 -1.63
CA GLU A 196 8.59 -10.73 -1.34
C GLU A 196 10.12 -10.69 -1.21
N MET A 197 10.73 -9.77 -1.93
CA MET A 197 12.10 -9.38 -1.61
C MET A 197 12.06 -8.67 -0.26
N LEU A 198 12.60 -9.30 0.75
CA LEU A 198 12.79 -8.66 2.03
C LEU A 198 13.75 -7.49 1.82
N GLY A 199 13.46 -6.33 2.40
CA GLY A 199 14.27 -5.12 2.24
C GLY A 199 15.77 -5.32 2.55
N ARG A 200 16.09 -6.37 3.28
CA ARG A 200 17.44 -6.84 3.55
C ARG A 200 18.15 -7.38 2.30
N ASP A 201 17.41 -8.00 1.40
CA ASP A 201 17.97 -8.70 0.23
C ASP A 201 18.38 -7.70 -0.86
N MET A 202 17.68 -6.59 -0.98
CA MET A 202 18.05 -5.51 -1.90
C MET A 202 19.39 -4.86 -1.57
N PHE A 203 19.80 -4.86 -0.30
CA PHE A 203 21.03 -4.19 0.13
C PHE A 203 22.23 -5.15 0.26
N VAL A 204 21.99 -6.45 0.24
CA VAL A 204 23.04 -7.47 0.46
C VAL A 204 23.40 -8.20 -0.84
N GLY A 205 22.80 -7.84 -1.97
CA GLY A 205 23.13 -8.43 -3.28
C GLY A 205 22.70 -9.89 -3.42
N ILE A 206 21.71 -10.33 -2.64
CA ILE A 206 21.13 -11.67 -2.76
C ILE A 206 20.35 -11.74 -4.07
N SER A 207 20.53 -12.83 -4.79
CA SER A 207 19.86 -13.10 -6.06
C SER A 207 18.35 -12.97 -5.96
N ASN A 208 17.73 -12.26 -6.94
CA ASN A 208 16.28 -12.15 -7.07
C ASN A 208 15.60 -13.45 -7.51
N ARG A 209 16.25 -14.58 -7.38
CA ARG A 209 15.73 -15.89 -7.77
C ARG A 209 14.83 -16.43 -6.67
N LEU A 210 13.63 -15.86 -6.57
CA LEU A 210 12.66 -16.23 -5.52
C LEU A 210 12.37 -17.73 -5.49
N PHE A 211 12.33 -18.40 -6.63
CA PHE A 211 12.08 -19.85 -6.70
C PHE A 211 13.23 -20.69 -6.15
N GLU A 212 14.43 -20.16 -6.04
CA GLU A 212 15.57 -20.84 -5.44
C GLU A 212 15.63 -20.65 -3.90
N HIS A 213 14.75 -19.80 -3.36
CA HIS A 213 14.74 -19.45 -1.94
C HIS A 213 13.33 -19.59 -1.34
N PRO A 214 12.91 -20.80 -0.94
CA PRO A 214 11.58 -21.06 -0.36
C PRO A 214 11.24 -20.14 0.82
N GLY A 215 12.23 -19.76 1.62
CA GLY A 215 12.06 -18.84 2.74
C GLY A 215 11.71 -17.39 2.35
N GLY A 216 11.77 -17.04 1.06
CA GLY A 216 11.32 -15.74 0.53
C GLY A 216 9.82 -15.68 0.23
N TRP A 217 9.10 -16.78 0.40
CA TRP A 217 7.68 -16.87 0.13
C TRP A 217 6.85 -16.84 1.40
N GLY A 218 5.86 -15.94 1.44
CA GLY A 218 4.87 -15.88 2.49
C GLY A 218 3.53 -16.41 2.02
N LYS A 219 2.93 -17.31 2.78
CA LYS A 219 1.58 -17.81 2.52
C LYS A 219 0.53 -16.77 2.94
N THR A 220 -0.35 -16.40 2.03
CA THR A 220 -1.49 -15.49 2.26
C THR A 220 -2.81 -16.21 2.01
N ALA A 221 -2.94 -17.44 2.48
CA ALA A 221 -4.10 -18.27 2.20
C ALA A 221 -5.20 -18.15 3.23
N ILE A 222 -6.35 -18.72 2.84
CA ILE A 222 -7.60 -18.86 3.57
C ILE A 222 -7.42 -19.66 4.86
N ASN A 223 -6.59 -20.68 4.84
CA ASN A 223 -6.28 -21.55 5.95
C ASN A 223 -4.81 -21.44 6.33
N ASN A 224 -4.51 -20.63 7.33
CA ASN A 224 -3.17 -20.54 7.90
C ASN A 224 -2.78 -21.78 8.75
N HIS A 225 -3.58 -22.85 8.72
CA HIS A 225 -3.39 -23.99 9.61
C HIS A 225 -2.47 -25.08 9.07
N PHE A 226 -2.03 -24.98 7.82
CA PHE A 226 -1.22 -26.02 7.17
C PHE A 226 -0.05 -25.37 6.41
N ASP A 227 0.87 -24.79 7.16
CA ASP A 227 2.01 -24.09 6.56
C ASP A 227 3.09 -25.03 6.07
N ASP A 228 3.26 -26.18 6.72
CA ASP A 228 4.35 -27.10 6.43
C ASP A 228 4.13 -27.82 5.09
N ASP A 229 2.98 -28.43 4.88
CA ASP A 229 2.65 -29.13 3.61
C ASP A 229 2.59 -28.20 2.39
N ALA A 230 2.24 -26.93 2.62
CA ALA A 230 2.16 -25.95 1.56
C ALA A 230 3.53 -25.41 1.15
N ASN A 231 4.49 -25.32 2.07
CA ASN A 231 5.86 -24.98 1.77
C ASN A 231 6.58 -26.09 1.00
N ASP A 232 6.30 -27.36 1.30
CA ASP A 232 6.82 -28.50 0.59
C ASP A 232 6.34 -28.57 -0.88
N ALA A 233 5.16 -28.02 -1.17
CA ALA A 233 4.63 -27.94 -2.54
C ALA A 233 5.31 -26.85 -3.39
N LEU A 234 6.07 -25.94 -2.79
CA LEU A 234 6.84 -24.89 -3.50
C LEU A 234 8.26 -25.33 -3.87
N THR A 235 8.78 -26.40 -3.26
CA THR A 235 10.13 -26.94 -3.49
C THR A 235 10.08 -28.11 -4.48
#